data_f72f2a97cc9b4a92593e135eef35d3ae
#
_entry.id   f72f2a97cc9b4a92593e135eef35d3ae
#
_cell.length_a   1.000
_cell.length_b   1.000
_cell.length_c   1.000
_cell.angle_alpha   90.00
_cell.angle_beta   90.00
_cell.angle_gamma   90.00
#
_symmetry.space_group_name_H-M   'P 1'
#
loop_
_entity.id
_entity.type
_entity.pdbx_description
1 polymer ?
#
loop_
_entity_poly.entity_id
_entity_poly.type
_entity_poly.pdbx_seq_one_letter_code
_entity_poly.pdbx_strand_id
1 'polypeptide(L)'
;MAENTYSTLKESGYAPEQELSIRKIVATSELGKRDHLKVSESKRSSLFQIDGYIISGGKRCDKLVLIEKGEDNWAEVFVELKGVDVASGIDQLKACLENPLFKHLTNKELRARIIAQSFPSNKSNPIMEKAKIEFRQKYHCDLRGMKNGQQDSI
;
A
#
# COMPACT_ATOMS: atom_id res chain seq x y z
N MET A 1 1.59 23.76 -8.82
CA MET A 1 0.99 22.48 -8.41
C MET A 1 1.97 21.69 -7.56
N ALA A 2 1.52 21.19 -6.41
CA ALA A 2 2.41 20.41 -5.57
C ALA A 2 2.67 19.03 -6.20
N GLU A 3 3.88 18.52 -5.98
CA GLU A 3 4.32 17.24 -6.50
C GLU A 3 3.58 16.09 -5.81
N ASN A 4 3.13 15.11 -6.58
CA ASN A 4 2.47 13.93 -6.05
C ASN A 4 3.13 12.66 -6.57
N THR A 5 2.90 11.55 -5.88
CA THR A 5 3.54 10.27 -6.21
C THR A 5 3.14 9.77 -7.59
N TYR A 6 1.87 9.90 -7.97
CA TYR A 6 1.40 9.45 -9.29
C TYR A 6 2.18 10.12 -10.43
N SER A 7 2.24 11.44 -10.41
CA SER A 7 2.96 12.19 -11.43
C SER A 7 4.46 11.90 -11.43
N THR A 8 5.05 11.77 -10.24
CA THR A 8 6.47 11.45 -10.10
C THR A 8 6.80 10.10 -10.75
N LEU A 9 5.99 9.08 -10.49
CA LEU A 9 6.21 7.75 -11.07
C LEU A 9 6.01 7.77 -12.59
N LYS A 10 4.98 8.45 -13.08
CA LYS A 10 4.73 8.54 -14.53
C LYS A 10 5.86 9.29 -15.24
N GLU A 11 6.34 10.39 -14.69
CA GLU A 11 7.44 11.17 -15.25
C GLU A 11 8.76 10.39 -15.23
N SER A 12 8.91 9.48 -14.28
CA SER A 12 10.08 8.59 -14.19
C SER A 12 10.01 7.41 -15.15
N GLY A 13 8.92 7.29 -15.91
CA GLY A 13 8.76 6.25 -16.92
C GLY A 13 8.05 4.99 -16.46
N TYR A 14 7.49 4.98 -15.26
CA TYR A 14 6.76 3.81 -14.76
C TYR A 14 5.29 3.86 -15.18
N ALA A 15 4.82 2.75 -15.76
CA ALA A 15 3.42 2.60 -16.16
C ALA A 15 2.65 1.89 -15.05
N PRO A 16 1.47 2.40 -14.67
CA PRO A 16 0.65 1.70 -13.68
C PRO A 16 0.00 0.45 -14.29
N GLU A 17 -0.28 -0.55 -13.45
CA GLU A 17 -1.09 -1.70 -13.85
C GLU A 17 -2.54 -1.28 -14.11
N GLN A 18 -3.02 -0.31 -13.35
CA GLN A 18 -4.33 0.29 -13.55
C GLN A 18 -4.15 1.81 -13.58
N GLU A 19 -4.54 2.42 -14.69
CA GLU A 19 -4.43 3.85 -14.88
C GLU A 19 -5.34 4.62 -13.92
N LEU A 20 -4.99 5.89 -13.67
CA LEU A 20 -5.78 6.74 -12.79
C LEU A 20 -7.17 6.96 -13.38
N SER A 21 -8.18 6.36 -12.76
CA SER A 21 -9.57 6.45 -13.21
C SER A 21 -10.51 6.14 -12.05
N ILE A 22 -11.79 6.48 -12.24
CA ILE A 22 -12.83 6.16 -11.25
C ILE A 22 -13.14 4.68 -11.33
N ARG A 23 -13.04 3.98 -10.20
CA ARG A 23 -13.41 2.57 -10.07
C ARG A 23 -13.87 2.29 -8.65
N LYS A 24 -14.79 1.33 -8.51
CA LYS A 24 -15.34 0.98 -7.20
C LYS A 24 -14.38 0.17 -6.35
N ILE A 25 -13.58 -0.69 -6.99
CA ILE A 25 -12.69 -1.62 -6.29
C ILE A 25 -11.35 -1.64 -7.00
N VAL A 26 -10.27 -1.54 -6.22
CA VAL A 26 -8.93 -1.85 -6.66
C VAL A 26 -8.60 -3.24 -6.13
N ALA A 27 -8.43 -4.19 -7.05
CA ALA A 27 -8.06 -5.56 -6.69
C ALA A 27 -6.59 -5.77 -7.01
N THR A 28 -5.84 -6.27 -6.03
CA THR A 28 -4.44 -6.64 -6.21
C THR A 28 -4.32 -8.15 -6.04
N SER A 29 -3.44 -8.78 -6.80
CA SER A 29 -3.19 -10.20 -6.63
C SER A 29 -1.76 -10.55 -6.99
N GLU A 30 -1.19 -11.50 -6.26
CA GLU A 30 0.12 -12.07 -6.54
C GLU A 30 0.22 -13.43 -5.86
N LEU A 31 0.64 -14.45 -6.59
CA LEU A 31 0.83 -15.79 -6.07
C LEU A 31 -0.39 -16.32 -5.30
N GLY A 32 -1.59 -16.06 -5.81
CA GLY A 32 -2.83 -16.51 -5.19
C GLY A 32 -3.31 -15.67 -4.00
N LYS A 33 -2.58 -14.64 -3.60
CA LYS A 33 -2.98 -13.71 -2.55
C LYS A 33 -3.71 -12.54 -3.18
N ARG A 34 -4.77 -12.06 -2.53
CA ARG A 34 -5.60 -10.96 -3.04
C ARG A 34 -5.93 -9.96 -1.95
N ASP A 35 -5.94 -8.70 -2.36
CA ASP A 35 -6.49 -7.60 -1.57
C ASP A 35 -7.56 -6.91 -2.38
N HIS A 36 -8.67 -6.54 -1.73
CA HIS A 36 -9.75 -5.78 -2.35
C HIS A 36 -9.97 -4.49 -1.60
N LEU A 37 -9.62 -3.38 -2.24
CA LEU A 37 -9.79 -2.06 -1.65
C LEU A 37 -11.00 -1.38 -2.30
N LYS A 38 -12.06 -1.16 -1.51
CA LYS A 38 -13.25 -0.46 -1.97
C LYS A 38 -13.00 1.04 -1.93
N VAL A 39 -13.19 1.70 -3.06
CA VAL A 39 -12.94 3.12 -3.22
C VAL A 39 -14.26 3.87 -3.42
N SER A 40 -14.36 5.07 -2.89
CA SER A 40 -15.50 5.95 -3.15
C SER A 40 -15.68 6.14 -4.66
N GLU A 41 -16.91 6.06 -5.14
CA GLU A 41 -17.27 6.20 -6.56
C GLU A 41 -16.85 7.54 -7.16
N SER A 42 -16.68 8.57 -6.34
CA SER A 42 -16.30 9.91 -6.80
C SER A 42 -14.79 10.12 -6.88
N LYS A 43 -13.98 9.11 -6.52
CA LYS A 43 -12.51 9.26 -6.44
C LYS A 43 -11.83 8.42 -7.51
N ARG A 44 -10.74 8.97 -8.07
CA ARG A 44 -9.90 8.23 -9.01
C ARG A 44 -8.82 7.47 -8.25
N SER A 45 -8.48 6.29 -8.73
CA SER A 45 -7.43 5.47 -8.16
C SER A 45 -6.55 4.88 -9.25
N SER A 46 -5.31 4.53 -8.86
CA SER A 46 -4.32 3.92 -9.72
C SER A 46 -3.60 2.82 -8.96
N LEU A 47 -3.11 1.81 -9.66
CA LEU A 47 -2.36 0.70 -9.07
C LEU A 47 -1.02 0.57 -9.77
N PHE A 48 0.06 0.52 -8.99
CA PHE A 48 1.42 0.29 -9.48
C PHE A 48 2.00 -0.98 -8.89
N GLN A 49 2.76 -1.70 -9.71
CA GLN A 49 3.62 -2.78 -9.21
C GLN A 49 4.93 -2.18 -8.71
N ILE A 50 5.33 -2.52 -7.49
CA ILE A 50 6.60 -2.09 -6.94
C ILE A 50 7.66 -3.16 -7.12
N ASP A 51 7.36 -4.38 -6.64
CA ASP A 51 8.31 -5.49 -6.66
C ASP A 51 8.67 -5.91 -8.09
N GLY A 52 9.97 -5.84 -8.40
CA GLY A 52 10.48 -6.25 -9.70
C GLY A 52 10.22 -5.26 -10.82
N TYR A 53 9.67 -4.10 -10.53
CA TYR A 53 9.41 -3.08 -11.54
C TYR A 53 9.95 -1.71 -11.10
N ILE A 54 9.30 -1.05 -10.13
CA ILE A 54 9.83 0.23 -9.62
C ILE A 54 11.09 0.00 -8.80
N ILE A 55 11.08 -1.03 -7.97
CA ILE A 55 12.23 -1.44 -7.15
C ILE A 55 12.56 -2.90 -7.47
N SER A 56 13.77 -3.15 -7.95
CA SER A 56 14.21 -4.50 -8.35
C SER A 56 15.23 -5.11 -7.42
N GLY A 57 15.69 -4.39 -6.41
CA GLY A 57 16.66 -4.89 -5.43
C GLY A 57 16.35 -4.41 -4.03
N GLY A 58 16.84 -5.11 -3.02
CA GLY A 58 16.61 -4.76 -1.62
C GLY A 58 15.20 -5.08 -1.14
N LYS A 59 14.84 -4.56 0.02
CA LYS A 59 13.52 -4.78 0.61
C LYS A 59 12.49 -3.86 -0.03
N ARG A 60 11.34 -4.42 -0.38
CA ARG A 60 10.25 -3.71 -1.06
C ARG A 60 8.95 -4.46 -0.88
N CYS A 61 7.83 -3.75 -0.87
CA CYS A 61 6.52 -4.38 -0.86
C CYS A 61 6.04 -4.64 -2.30
N ASP A 62 4.89 -5.30 -2.46
CA ASP A 62 4.44 -5.77 -3.77
C ASP A 62 3.76 -4.70 -4.60
N LYS A 63 2.81 -3.98 -4.03
CA LYS A 63 1.93 -3.08 -4.78
C LYS A 63 1.74 -1.75 -4.06
N LEU A 64 1.39 -0.74 -4.86
CA LEU A 64 1.05 0.60 -4.36
C LEU A 64 -0.26 1.03 -4.99
N VAL A 65 -1.23 1.39 -4.15
CA VAL A 65 -2.49 2.01 -4.60
C VAL A 65 -2.44 3.49 -4.27
N LEU A 66 -2.75 4.31 -5.26
CA LEU A 66 -2.84 5.76 -5.08
C LEU A 66 -4.27 6.19 -5.33
N ILE A 67 -4.81 7.00 -4.41
CA ILE A 67 -6.18 7.49 -4.50
C ILE A 67 -6.16 9.01 -4.43
N GLU A 68 -6.71 9.64 -5.46
CA GLU A 68 -6.83 11.09 -5.53
C GLU A 68 -8.09 11.51 -4.78
N LYS A 69 -7.93 12.06 -3.59
CA LYS A 69 -9.06 12.48 -2.75
C LYS A 69 -9.47 13.93 -2.98
N GLY A 70 -8.59 14.73 -3.51
CA GLY A 70 -8.83 16.13 -3.79
C GLY A 70 -7.56 16.77 -4.31
N GLU A 71 -7.60 18.10 -4.55
CA GLU A 71 -6.42 18.82 -4.97
C GLU A 71 -5.34 18.73 -3.89
N ASP A 72 -4.15 18.29 -4.27
CA ASP A 72 -3.01 18.08 -3.37
C ASP A 72 -3.36 17.22 -2.14
N ASN A 73 -4.33 16.33 -2.29
CA ASN A 73 -4.77 15.44 -1.20
C ASN A 73 -4.93 14.02 -1.75
N TRP A 74 -3.91 13.19 -1.49
CA TRP A 74 -3.85 11.81 -1.94
C TRP A 74 -3.79 10.86 -0.75
N ALA A 75 -4.31 9.66 -0.95
CA ALA A 75 -4.08 8.53 -0.07
C ALA A 75 -3.13 7.57 -0.76
N GLU A 76 -2.19 7.04 0.01
CA GLU A 76 -1.19 6.09 -0.46
C GLU A 76 -1.32 4.81 0.35
N VAL A 77 -1.56 3.68 -0.33
CA VAL A 77 -1.73 2.38 0.32
C VAL A 77 -0.68 1.42 -0.20
N PHE A 78 0.23 1.02 0.67
CA PHE A 78 1.22 -0.01 0.36
C PHE A 78 0.65 -1.37 0.70
N VAL A 79 0.79 -2.33 -0.21
CA VAL A 79 0.25 -3.67 -0.05
C VAL A 79 1.37 -4.70 -0.17
N GLU A 80 1.44 -5.57 0.82
CA GLU A 80 2.38 -6.69 0.84
C GLU A 80 1.56 -7.98 0.87
N LEU A 81 1.69 -8.78 -0.19
CA LEU A 81 0.92 -10.00 -0.40
C LEU A 81 1.75 -11.21 0.03
N LYS A 82 1.87 -11.42 1.35
CA LYS A 82 2.71 -12.48 1.91
C LYS A 82 1.89 -13.66 2.43
N GLY A 83 2.53 -14.83 2.44
CA GLY A 83 1.91 -16.03 2.99
C GLY A 83 1.86 -16.02 4.51
N VAL A 84 3.00 -16.14 5.19
CA VAL A 84 3.06 -16.35 6.63
C VAL A 84 4.10 -15.53 7.38
N ASP A 85 5.09 -14.96 6.70
CA ASP A 85 6.16 -14.21 7.38
C ASP A 85 5.79 -12.75 7.57
N VAL A 86 5.10 -12.48 8.68
CA VAL A 86 4.62 -11.14 9.03
C VAL A 86 5.79 -10.19 9.30
N ALA A 87 6.83 -10.65 10.00
CA ALA A 87 7.99 -9.81 10.31
C ALA A 87 8.70 -9.32 9.05
N SER A 88 8.88 -10.20 8.08
CA SER A 88 9.47 -9.86 6.79
C SER A 88 8.59 -8.86 6.03
N GLY A 89 7.27 -9.06 6.04
CA GLY A 89 6.31 -8.14 5.41
C GLY A 89 6.37 -6.74 6.01
N ILE A 90 6.48 -6.65 7.33
CA ILE A 90 6.63 -5.37 8.03
C ILE A 90 7.89 -4.64 7.57
N ASP A 91 9.03 -5.34 7.48
CA ASP A 91 10.29 -4.74 7.03
C ASP A 91 10.21 -4.24 5.59
N GLN A 92 9.52 -4.97 4.74
CA GLN A 92 9.33 -4.58 3.34
C GLN A 92 8.45 -3.34 3.22
N LEU A 93 7.40 -3.24 4.03
CA LEU A 93 6.55 -2.05 4.07
C LEU A 93 7.31 -0.82 4.60
N LYS A 94 8.15 -1.01 5.63
CA LYS A 94 8.99 0.08 6.14
C LYS A 94 9.92 0.61 5.05
N ALA A 95 10.54 -0.28 4.29
CA ALA A 95 11.44 0.11 3.22
C ALA A 95 10.74 0.98 2.17
N CYS A 96 9.50 0.64 1.82
CA CYS A 96 8.71 1.46 0.89
C CYS A 96 8.33 2.81 1.50
N LEU A 97 7.91 2.83 2.77
CA LEU A 97 7.58 4.08 3.44
C LEU A 97 8.78 5.03 3.56
N GLU A 98 9.99 4.49 3.59
CA GLU A 98 11.22 5.28 3.70
C GLU A 98 11.80 5.65 2.33
N ASN A 99 11.27 5.12 1.25
CA ASN A 99 11.77 5.40 -0.10
C ASN A 99 11.31 6.78 -0.58
N PRO A 100 12.24 7.67 -0.97
CA PRO A 100 11.90 9.03 -1.41
C PRO A 100 10.95 9.10 -2.59
N LEU A 101 10.91 8.08 -3.45
CA LEU A 101 10.01 8.04 -4.61
C LEU A 101 8.53 8.15 -4.20
N PHE A 102 8.20 7.67 -3.00
CA PHE A 102 6.83 7.61 -2.52
C PHE A 102 6.51 8.67 -1.47
N LYS A 103 7.48 9.55 -1.14
CA LYS A 103 7.30 10.56 -0.10
C LYS A 103 6.95 11.92 -0.70
N HIS A 104 5.72 12.35 -0.54
CA HIS A 104 5.27 13.65 -1.01
C HIS A 104 4.31 14.27 0.00
N LEU A 105 4.37 15.59 0.14
CA LEU A 105 3.49 16.31 1.06
C LEU A 105 2.01 16.21 0.69
N THR A 106 1.73 15.86 -0.55
CA THR A 106 0.36 15.61 -1.02
C THR A 106 -0.25 14.33 -0.49
N ASN A 107 0.57 13.41 0.04
CA ASN A 107 0.08 12.17 0.64
C ASN A 107 -0.40 12.46 2.06
N LYS A 108 -1.70 12.74 2.20
CA LYS A 108 -2.31 13.12 3.49
C LYS A 108 -2.76 11.91 4.29
N GLU A 109 -2.94 10.78 3.65
CA GLU A 109 -3.31 9.53 4.32
C GLU A 109 -2.38 8.42 3.86
N LEU A 110 -1.74 7.72 4.82
CA LEU A 110 -0.86 6.61 4.53
C LEU A 110 -1.42 5.35 5.16
N ARG A 111 -1.52 4.29 4.39
CA ARG A 111 -1.93 2.97 4.87
C ARG A 111 -0.94 1.92 4.41
N ALA A 112 -0.77 0.89 5.23
CA ALA A 112 0.02 -0.29 4.89
C ALA A 112 -0.80 -1.52 5.24
N ARG A 113 -0.82 -2.50 4.33
CA ARG A 113 -1.62 -3.72 4.48
C ARG A 113 -0.75 -4.94 4.21
N ILE A 114 -0.79 -5.89 5.14
CA ILE A 114 -0.18 -7.21 4.96
C ILE A 114 -1.31 -8.19 4.74
N ILE A 115 -1.33 -8.82 3.56
CA ILE A 115 -2.37 -9.78 3.21
C ILE A 115 -1.80 -11.18 3.35
N ALA A 116 -2.41 -12.00 4.20
CA ALA A 116 -1.98 -13.36 4.43
C ALA A 116 -3.17 -14.31 4.37
N GLN A 117 -2.91 -15.61 4.08
CA GLN A 117 -3.95 -16.62 4.09
C GLN A 117 -4.57 -16.76 5.49
N SER A 118 -3.72 -16.67 6.52
CA SER A 118 -4.17 -16.71 7.90
C SER A 118 -3.17 -15.97 8.77
N PHE A 119 -3.67 -15.35 9.82
CA PHE A 119 -2.83 -14.84 10.90
C PHE A 119 -2.89 -15.83 12.06
N PRO A 120 -1.76 -16.09 12.76
CA PRO A 120 -1.79 -17.02 13.87
C PRO A 120 -2.72 -16.51 14.98
N SER A 121 -3.76 -17.26 15.22
CA SER A 121 -4.74 -17.15 16.31
C SER A 121 -5.55 -15.83 16.37
N ASN A 122 -6.69 -15.90 17.06
CA ASN A 122 -7.57 -14.77 17.32
C ASN A 122 -7.01 -13.80 18.38
N LYS A 123 -5.85 -14.10 18.93
CA LYS A 123 -5.18 -13.20 19.87
C LYS A 123 -4.30 -12.24 19.13
N SER A 124 -4.13 -11.03 19.67
CA SER A 124 -3.25 -10.04 19.07
C SER A 124 -1.85 -10.61 18.86
N ASN A 125 -1.33 -10.45 17.66
CA ASN A 125 0.03 -10.83 17.33
C ASN A 125 0.97 -9.75 17.88
N PRO A 126 1.88 -10.08 18.82
CA PRO A 126 2.75 -9.06 19.43
C PRO A 126 3.60 -8.30 18.41
N ILE A 127 4.06 -8.97 17.35
CA ILE A 127 4.85 -8.33 16.29
C ILE A 127 4.01 -7.28 15.56
N MET A 128 2.77 -7.62 15.22
CA MET A 128 1.85 -6.69 14.55
C MET A 128 1.47 -5.53 15.46
N GLU A 129 1.18 -5.78 16.72
CA GLU A 129 0.78 -4.72 17.65
C GLU A 129 1.91 -3.71 17.86
N LYS A 130 3.15 -4.19 18.01
CA LYS A 130 4.32 -3.32 18.11
C LYS A 130 4.54 -2.51 16.84
N ALA A 131 4.39 -3.15 15.68
CA ALA A 131 4.58 -2.50 14.39
C ALA A 131 3.51 -1.44 14.12
N LYS A 132 2.25 -1.69 14.51
CA LYS A 132 1.17 -0.70 14.36
C LYS A 132 1.50 0.60 15.10
N ILE A 133 2.03 0.48 16.31
CA ILE A 133 2.43 1.64 17.12
C ILE A 133 3.58 2.38 16.43
N GLU A 134 4.61 1.65 16.00
CA GLU A 134 5.76 2.23 15.32
C GLU A 134 5.36 2.94 14.02
N PHE A 135 4.52 2.31 13.20
CA PHE A 135 4.07 2.90 11.94
C PHE A 135 3.29 4.20 12.17
N ARG A 136 2.44 4.20 13.20
CA ARG A 136 1.67 5.40 13.54
C ARG A 136 2.59 6.53 14.00
N GLN A 137 3.54 6.23 14.88
CA GLN A 137 4.42 7.24 15.45
C GLN A 137 5.47 7.74 14.46
N LYS A 138 6.09 6.83 13.70
CA LYS A 138 7.20 7.17 12.82
C LYS A 138 6.74 7.65 11.44
N TYR A 139 5.70 7.04 10.88
CA TYR A 139 5.26 7.30 9.51
C TYR A 139 3.88 7.92 9.39
N HIS A 140 3.16 8.07 10.49
CA HIS A 140 1.74 8.46 10.48
C HIS A 140 0.93 7.55 9.56
N CYS A 141 1.21 6.26 9.61
CA CYS A 141 0.67 5.24 8.72
C CYS A 141 -0.19 4.25 9.50
N ASP A 142 -1.36 3.93 8.94
CA ASP A 142 -2.27 2.93 9.50
C ASP A 142 -1.91 1.55 8.96
N LEU A 143 -1.30 0.73 9.79
CA LEU A 143 -0.91 -0.64 9.44
C LEU A 143 -1.97 -1.63 9.89
N ARG A 144 -2.38 -2.53 9.00
CA ARG A 144 -3.27 -3.64 9.34
C ARG A 144 -2.83 -4.93 8.66
N GLY A 145 -3.04 -6.05 9.38
CA GLY A 145 -2.99 -7.37 8.78
C GLY A 145 -4.40 -7.76 8.32
N MET A 146 -4.52 -8.33 7.14
CA MET A 146 -5.80 -8.72 6.57
C MET A 146 -5.72 -10.12 6.00
N LYS A 147 -6.83 -10.85 6.06
CA LYS A 147 -6.92 -12.18 5.45
C LYS A 147 -7.08 -12.05 3.94
N ASN A 148 -6.61 -13.06 3.23
CA ASN A 148 -6.75 -13.15 1.78
C ASN A 148 -8.22 -12.99 1.38
N GLY A 149 -8.50 -12.04 0.50
CA GLY A 149 -9.86 -11.76 0.03
C GLY A 149 -10.71 -10.88 0.94
N GLN A 150 -10.20 -10.50 2.12
CA GLN A 150 -10.92 -9.60 3.00
C GLN A 150 -11.00 -8.21 2.39
N GLN A 151 -12.17 -7.56 2.49
CA GLN A 151 -12.37 -6.24 1.91
C GLN A 151 -11.95 -5.13 2.86
N ASP A 152 -11.26 -4.15 2.32
CA ASP A 152 -10.91 -2.90 2.99
C ASP A 152 -11.66 -1.75 2.30
N SER A 153 -11.71 -0.58 2.93
CA SER A 153 -12.41 0.59 2.35
C SER A 153 -11.62 1.86 2.61
N ILE A 154 -11.66 2.76 1.64
CA ILE A 154 -10.98 4.04 1.74
C ILE A 154 -11.81 5.15 1.08
#